data_a17f3a45221e27109146bd8ef58c9e64
#
_entry.id   a17f3a45221e27109146bd8ef58c9e64
#
_cell.length_a   1.000
_cell.length_b   1.000
_cell.length_c   1.000
_cell.angle_alpha   90.00
_cell.angle_beta   90.00
_cell.angle_gamma   90.00
#
_symmetry.space_group_name_H-M   'P 1'
#
loop_
_entity.id
_entity.type
_entity.pdbx_description
1 polymer ?
#
loop_
_entity_poly.entity_id
_entity_poly.type
_entity_poly.pdbx_seq_one_letter_code
_entity_poly.pdbx_strand_id
1 'polypeptide(L)'
;SQHFDLIRFTIFRVFRHVSVLLCFWILFAPLLQAAEPAFIRESIRARGMGNAFTAAANDEMLLFYNPAALRSVYYNIYQIAGFNTTYNENITNLGKLSGDFSSIGDLAGENIHNEIDIGFLSHVNSRFGWSFFSNGLVDFQVRNPIIPYLETKAYVQTGLAGGMAWSFLDFQLDLGLGVKLVQRSGIDTKLHIFDEAIIEFTEDQKTTKLQKKFTSKAAFAPDAGVIYHFDSYHNMEPIVAFSLQNIGGLDFIVAGKVPMTMNIGVSTELEFNGFDMILAADYRDLADSQGMISKGNIMTERNIKIGVEFGWQKLFNGHHLISIRAGRNGPYNSVGWSMNLFGFKVDFAKYSEEIGGYAGELEDKRTSLQVSLIF
;
A
#
# COMPACT_ATOMS: atom_id res chain seq x y z
N SER A 1 -38.33 -26.75 -19.77
CA SER A 1 -38.09 -25.35 -20.24
C SER A 1 -38.48 -24.30 -19.20
N GLN A 2 -39.60 -24.46 -18.48
CA GLN A 2 -40.07 -23.44 -17.51
C GLN A 2 -39.12 -23.19 -16.29
N HIS A 3 -38.35 -24.17 -15.84
CA HIS A 3 -37.38 -23.99 -14.75
C HIS A 3 -36.15 -23.16 -15.15
N PHE A 4 -35.74 -23.24 -16.43
CA PHE A 4 -34.59 -22.47 -16.93
C PHE A 4 -34.90 -20.97 -17.09
N ASP A 5 -36.14 -20.64 -17.43
CA ASP A 5 -36.59 -19.26 -17.59
C ASP A 5 -36.74 -18.55 -16.22
N LEU A 6 -37.15 -19.28 -15.18
CA LEU A 6 -37.27 -18.74 -13.82
C LEU A 6 -35.90 -18.38 -13.23
N ILE A 7 -34.90 -19.24 -13.45
CA ILE A 7 -33.52 -19.00 -12.98
C ILE A 7 -32.90 -17.81 -13.71
N ARG A 8 -33.08 -17.70 -15.03
CA ARG A 8 -32.63 -16.52 -15.81
C ARG A 8 -33.29 -15.24 -15.34
N PHE A 9 -34.57 -15.26 -15.04
CA PHE A 9 -35.31 -14.08 -14.57
C PHE A 9 -34.85 -13.62 -13.18
N THR A 10 -34.54 -14.56 -12.29
CA THR A 10 -34.04 -14.27 -10.95
C THR A 10 -32.63 -13.72 -10.99
N ILE A 11 -31.74 -14.32 -11.78
CA ILE A 11 -30.36 -13.82 -11.98
C ILE A 11 -30.37 -12.41 -12.58
N PHE A 12 -31.23 -12.14 -13.56
CA PHE A 12 -31.32 -10.83 -14.18
C PHE A 12 -31.86 -9.75 -13.23
N ARG A 13 -32.78 -10.09 -12.33
CA ARG A 13 -33.26 -9.19 -11.27
C ARG A 13 -32.18 -8.87 -10.25
N VAL A 14 -31.44 -9.88 -9.78
CA VAL A 14 -30.33 -9.69 -8.83
C VAL A 14 -29.24 -8.83 -9.45
N PHE A 15 -28.87 -9.09 -10.71
CA PHE A 15 -27.88 -8.28 -11.43
C PHE A 15 -28.32 -6.81 -11.58
N ARG A 16 -29.60 -6.56 -11.87
CA ARG A 16 -30.14 -5.21 -12.00
C ARG A 16 -30.12 -4.45 -10.67
N HIS A 17 -30.42 -5.09 -9.55
CA HIS A 17 -30.39 -4.44 -8.22
C HIS A 17 -28.96 -4.19 -7.75
N VAL A 18 -28.03 -5.11 -8.02
CA VAL A 18 -26.60 -4.94 -7.74
C VAL A 18 -26.01 -3.79 -8.58
N SER A 19 -26.39 -3.69 -9.86
CA SER A 19 -25.94 -2.59 -10.73
C SER A 19 -26.46 -1.23 -10.28
N VAL A 20 -27.70 -1.13 -9.79
CA VAL A 20 -28.29 0.11 -9.27
C VAL A 20 -27.63 0.50 -7.95
N LEU A 21 -27.33 -0.45 -7.06
CA LEU A 21 -26.60 -0.20 -5.83
C LEU A 21 -25.15 0.24 -6.08
N LEU A 22 -24.47 -0.38 -7.05
CA LEU A 22 -23.12 0.05 -7.49
C LEU A 22 -23.14 1.46 -8.08
N CYS A 23 -24.12 1.80 -8.92
CA CYS A 23 -24.26 3.16 -9.45
C CYS A 23 -24.57 4.20 -8.37
N PHE A 24 -25.33 3.84 -7.33
CA PHE A 24 -25.65 4.74 -6.23
C PHE A 24 -24.42 5.05 -5.36
N TRP A 25 -23.51 4.08 -5.19
CA TRP A 25 -22.25 4.27 -4.47
C TRP A 25 -21.23 5.13 -5.23
N ILE A 26 -21.22 5.07 -6.56
CA ILE A 26 -20.32 5.87 -7.41
C ILE A 26 -20.70 7.37 -7.38
N LEU A 27 -21.96 7.70 -7.14
CA LEU A 27 -22.44 9.08 -7.12
C LEU A 27 -22.15 9.85 -5.82
N PHE A 28 -21.66 9.19 -4.77
CA PHE A 28 -21.33 9.81 -3.48
C PHE A 28 -19.83 9.84 -3.15
N ALA A 29 -18.93 9.68 -4.15
CA ALA A 29 -17.51 9.86 -3.92
C ALA A 29 -17.18 11.33 -3.62
N PRO A 30 -16.57 11.66 -2.47
CA PRO A 30 -16.17 13.03 -2.18
C PRO A 30 -15.06 13.45 -3.15
N LEU A 31 -15.13 14.67 -3.65
CA LEU A 31 -14.08 15.32 -4.42
C LEU A 31 -12.87 15.55 -3.48
N LEU A 32 -11.92 14.63 -3.46
CA LEU A 32 -10.68 14.76 -2.72
C LEU A 32 -9.58 15.32 -3.65
N GLN A 33 -8.74 16.17 -3.08
CA GLN A 33 -7.56 16.71 -3.77
C GLN A 33 -6.56 15.59 -4.04
N ALA A 34 -5.89 15.65 -5.18
CA ALA A 34 -4.82 14.72 -5.52
C ALA A 34 -3.72 14.76 -4.45
N ALA A 35 -3.46 13.61 -3.84
CA ALA A 35 -2.43 13.40 -2.85
C ALA A 35 -1.82 12.02 -3.08
N GLU A 36 -0.61 11.80 -2.57
CA GLU A 36 -0.02 10.47 -2.56
C GLU A 36 -0.99 9.43 -1.96
N PRO A 37 -1.10 8.23 -2.56
CA PRO A 37 -1.96 7.18 -2.03
C PRO A 37 -1.66 6.89 -0.56
N ALA A 38 -2.70 6.93 0.27
CA ALA A 38 -2.57 6.65 1.69
C ALA A 38 -2.69 5.14 1.94
N PHE A 39 -1.64 4.53 2.47
CA PHE A 39 -1.60 3.13 2.88
C PHE A 39 -1.44 3.02 4.39
N ILE A 40 -1.84 1.88 4.93
CA ILE A 40 -1.54 1.54 6.33
C ILE A 40 -0.13 0.99 6.41
N ARG A 41 0.21 0.07 5.50
CA ARG A 41 1.50 -0.59 5.42
C ARG A 41 1.77 -1.09 4.02
N GLU A 42 3.01 -1.02 3.55
CA GLU A 42 3.41 -1.55 2.26
C GLU A 42 4.63 -2.47 2.37
N SER A 43 4.65 -3.48 1.51
CA SER A 43 5.75 -4.42 1.40
C SER A 43 6.88 -3.84 0.54
N ILE A 44 8.13 -3.93 1.02
CA ILE A 44 9.30 -3.57 0.19
C ILE A 44 9.42 -4.49 -1.02
N ARG A 45 9.04 -5.76 -0.88
CA ARG A 45 8.94 -6.68 -2.01
C ARG A 45 7.99 -6.16 -3.08
N ALA A 46 6.79 -5.71 -2.68
CA ALA A 46 5.82 -5.12 -3.60
C ALA A 46 6.35 -3.83 -4.26
N ARG A 47 6.98 -2.95 -3.47
CA ARG A 47 7.61 -1.71 -4.00
C ARG A 47 8.64 -2.01 -5.09
N GLY A 48 9.46 -3.07 -4.91
CA GLY A 48 10.39 -3.55 -5.93
C GLY A 48 9.72 -4.10 -7.19
N MET A 49 8.48 -4.59 -7.09
CA MET A 49 7.62 -5.06 -8.18
C MET A 49 6.68 -3.98 -8.72
N GLY A 50 7.00 -2.69 -8.59
CA GLY A 50 6.11 -1.62 -9.02
C GLY A 50 4.80 -1.55 -8.27
N ASN A 51 4.72 -2.17 -7.10
CA ASN A 51 3.52 -2.29 -6.26
C ASN A 51 2.38 -3.15 -6.88
N ALA A 52 2.71 -4.04 -7.83
CA ALA A 52 1.80 -5.03 -8.40
C ALA A 52 1.76 -6.26 -7.48
N PHE A 53 0.83 -6.29 -6.52
CA PHE A 53 0.86 -7.29 -5.45
C PHE A 53 -0.53 -7.79 -5.02
N THR A 54 -1.62 -7.32 -5.63
CA THR A 54 -3.00 -7.73 -5.28
C THR A 54 -3.24 -9.22 -5.54
N ALA A 55 -2.67 -9.75 -6.63
CA ALA A 55 -2.75 -11.15 -6.99
C ALA A 55 -1.49 -11.94 -6.61
N ALA A 56 -0.33 -11.28 -6.48
CA ALA A 56 0.95 -11.93 -6.25
C ALA A 56 1.35 -12.03 -4.77
N ALA A 57 0.53 -11.51 -3.84
CA ALA A 57 0.82 -11.52 -2.41
C ALA A 57 0.80 -12.96 -1.86
N ASN A 58 1.93 -13.43 -1.34
CA ASN A 58 2.07 -14.76 -0.74
C ASN A 58 3.08 -14.77 0.43
N ASP A 59 3.26 -13.62 1.09
CA ASP A 59 4.21 -13.40 2.19
C ASP A 59 3.52 -12.83 3.44
N GLU A 60 4.30 -12.46 4.44
CA GLU A 60 3.85 -11.90 5.73
C GLU A 60 3.03 -10.60 5.62
N MET A 61 3.09 -9.93 4.46
CA MET A 61 2.41 -8.65 4.22
C MET A 61 1.07 -8.79 3.49
N LEU A 62 0.67 -10.01 3.10
CA LEU A 62 -0.51 -10.27 2.26
C LEU A 62 -1.82 -9.68 2.81
N LEU A 63 -2.02 -9.60 4.14
CA LEU A 63 -3.22 -9.02 4.75
C LEU A 63 -3.44 -7.54 4.40
N PHE A 64 -2.38 -6.83 4.04
CA PHE A 64 -2.44 -5.43 3.64
C PHE A 64 -2.75 -5.25 2.14
N TYR A 65 -2.82 -6.35 1.37
CA TYR A 65 -3.11 -6.34 -0.06
C TYR A 65 -4.39 -7.09 -0.41
N ASN A 66 -4.51 -8.34 0.02
CA ASN A 66 -5.68 -9.18 -0.27
C ASN A 66 -5.80 -10.31 0.77
N PRO A 67 -6.81 -10.32 1.64
CA PRO A 67 -6.96 -11.38 2.64
C PRO A 67 -7.21 -12.77 2.04
N ALA A 68 -7.73 -12.88 0.79
CA ALA A 68 -7.88 -14.17 0.10
C ALA A 68 -6.53 -14.81 -0.21
N ALA A 69 -5.46 -14.00 -0.32
CA ALA A 69 -4.10 -14.47 -0.57
C ALA A 69 -3.52 -15.35 0.55
N LEU A 70 -4.17 -15.45 1.71
CA LEU A 70 -3.85 -16.47 2.71
C LEU A 70 -3.86 -17.88 2.10
N ARG A 71 -4.73 -18.15 1.13
CA ARG A 71 -4.81 -19.46 0.45
C ARG A 71 -3.61 -19.76 -0.44
N SER A 72 -2.87 -18.73 -0.87
CA SER A 72 -1.62 -18.87 -1.63
C SER A 72 -0.40 -19.16 -0.75
N VAL A 73 -0.57 -19.19 0.58
CA VAL A 73 0.51 -19.52 1.53
C VAL A 73 0.45 -21.01 1.87
N TYR A 74 1.42 -21.77 1.37
CA TYR A 74 1.48 -23.22 1.62
C TYR A 74 2.18 -23.59 2.92
N TYR A 75 2.92 -22.65 3.53
CA TYR A 75 3.74 -22.83 4.73
C TYR A 75 3.23 -21.94 5.87
N ASN A 76 3.66 -22.23 7.10
CA ASN A 76 3.50 -21.29 8.18
C ASN A 76 4.64 -20.28 8.11
N ILE A 77 4.32 -19.00 8.02
CA ILE A 77 5.31 -17.92 8.04
C ILE A 77 5.17 -17.20 9.37
N TYR A 78 6.23 -17.14 10.13
CA TYR A 78 6.34 -16.41 11.38
C TYR A 78 7.36 -15.29 11.24
N GLN A 79 6.95 -14.06 11.33
CA GLN A 79 7.85 -12.93 11.52
C GLN A 79 7.92 -12.59 12.99
N ILE A 80 9.09 -12.73 13.61
CA ILE A 80 9.30 -12.39 15.01
C ILE A 80 9.60 -10.91 15.17
N ALA A 81 10.41 -10.35 14.28
CA ALA A 81 10.74 -8.94 14.24
C ALA A 81 11.05 -8.51 12.80
N GLY A 82 10.74 -7.28 12.48
CA GLY A 82 11.12 -6.64 11.23
C GLY A 82 11.32 -5.16 11.44
N PHE A 83 12.37 -4.63 10.86
CA PHE A 83 12.64 -3.21 10.82
C PHE A 83 12.77 -2.79 9.35
N ASN A 84 12.04 -1.77 8.99
CA ASN A 84 12.02 -1.21 7.65
C ASN A 84 12.21 0.30 7.73
N THR A 85 13.00 0.85 6.85
CA THR A 85 13.13 2.29 6.67
C THR A 85 13.01 2.65 5.19
N THR A 86 12.30 3.73 4.92
CA THR A 86 12.17 4.31 3.59
C THR A 86 12.50 5.80 3.66
N TYR A 87 13.30 6.26 2.73
CA TYR A 87 13.68 7.68 2.65
C TYR A 87 13.87 8.09 1.19
N ASN A 88 13.74 9.39 0.95
CA ASN A 88 14.10 9.99 -0.33
C ASN A 88 15.47 10.69 -0.25
N GLU A 89 15.99 11.13 -1.40
CA GLU A 89 17.31 11.76 -1.49
C GLU A 89 17.38 13.08 -0.70
N ASN A 90 16.25 13.74 -0.48
CA ASN A 90 16.16 15.02 0.21
C ASN A 90 16.16 14.91 1.75
N ILE A 91 16.26 13.70 2.32
CA ILE A 91 16.28 13.49 3.77
C ILE A 91 17.41 14.29 4.45
N THR A 92 18.53 14.50 3.77
CA THR A 92 19.65 15.32 4.26
C THR A 92 19.28 16.77 4.48
N ASN A 93 18.24 17.26 3.82
CA ASN A 93 17.72 18.62 3.94
C ASN A 93 16.82 18.82 5.17
N LEU A 94 16.53 17.75 5.92
CA LEU A 94 15.69 17.82 7.13
C LEU A 94 16.24 18.85 8.14
N GLY A 95 17.56 19.00 8.23
CA GLY A 95 18.22 20.02 9.07
C GLY A 95 17.90 21.46 8.68
N LYS A 96 17.57 21.73 7.42
CA LYS A 96 17.20 23.08 6.94
C LYS A 96 15.82 23.51 7.44
N LEU A 97 14.93 22.57 7.78
CA LEU A 97 13.62 22.87 8.37
C LEU A 97 13.73 23.51 9.76
N SER A 98 14.84 23.29 10.46
CA SER A 98 15.12 23.90 11.78
C SER A 98 15.92 25.22 11.68
N GLY A 99 16.13 25.73 10.46
CA GLY A 99 16.81 26.98 10.19
C GLY A 99 15.89 28.20 10.12
N ASP A 100 16.42 29.31 9.65
CA ASP A 100 15.67 30.54 9.41
C ASP A 100 14.60 30.35 8.31
N PHE A 101 13.65 31.28 8.21
CA PHE A 101 12.63 31.31 7.15
C PHE A 101 13.22 31.25 5.73
N SER A 102 14.40 31.84 5.51
CA SER A 102 15.11 31.75 4.22
C SER A 102 15.44 30.28 3.88
N SER A 103 15.85 29.49 4.85
CA SER A 103 16.20 28.08 4.65
C SER A 103 14.99 27.23 4.26
N ILE A 104 13.80 27.57 4.74
CA ILE A 104 12.55 26.93 4.34
C ILE A 104 12.20 27.34 2.89
N GLY A 105 12.42 28.59 2.53
CA GLY A 105 12.22 29.07 1.16
C GLY A 105 13.10 28.33 0.14
N ASP A 106 14.32 27.98 0.50
CA ASP A 106 15.24 27.21 -0.34
C ASP A 106 14.78 25.78 -0.61
N LEU A 107 13.83 25.27 0.21
CA LEU A 107 13.20 23.95 0.03
C LEU A 107 11.94 24.00 -0.87
N ALA A 108 11.61 25.15 -1.43
CA ALA A 108 10.41 25.29 -2.26
C ALA A 108 10.46 24.35 -3.47
N GLY A 109 9.47 23.45 -3.57
CA GLY A 109 9.40 22.42 -4.59
C GLY A 109 10.04 21.08 -4.18
N GLU A 110 10.75 21.02 -3.06
CA GLU A 110 11.30 19.77 -2.55
C GLU A 110 10.29 19.02 -1.67
N ASN A 111 10.41 17.71 -1.68
CA ASN A 111 9.73 16.80 -0.75
C ASN A 111 10.78 16.14 0.14
N ILE A 112 10.51 16.04 1.45
CA ILE A 112 11.32 15.29 2.42
C ILE A 112 10.46 14.17 2.96
N HIS A 113 10.82 12.93 2.63
CA HIS A 113 10.07 11.73 3.02
C HIS A 113 10.94 10.80 3.85
N ASN A 114 10.42 10.39 5.00
CA ASN A 114 11.01 9.34 5.83
C ASN A 114 9.90 8.50 6.47
N GLU A 115 9.98 7.21 6.28
CA GLU A 115 9.10 6.21 6.92
C GLU A 115 9.97 5.21 7.67
N ILE A 116 9.54 4.87 8.88
CA ILE A 116 10.10 3.78 9.68
C ILE A 116 8.96 2.85 10.03
N ASP A 117 9.11 1.57 9.72
CA ASP A 117 8.13 0.54 10.05
C ASP A 117 8.78 -0.55 10.90
N ILE A 118 8.12 -0.93 11.96
CA ILE A 118 8.52 -2.00 12.87
C ILE A 118 7.40 -3.04 12.87
N GLY A 119 7.66 -4.19 12.26
CA GLY A 119 6.84 -5.38 12.39
C GLY A 119 7.29 -6.17 13.61
N PHE A 120 6.45 -6.26 14.64
CA PHE A 120 6.85 -6.97 15.86
C PHE A 120 6.61 -8.46 15.72
N LEU A 121 5.36 -8.84 15.52
CA LEU A 121 4.95 -10.23 15.42
C LEU A 121 3.92 -10.37 14.33
N SER A 122 4.10 -11.33 13.45
CA SER A 122 3.07 -11.75 12.52
C SER A 122 3.12 -13.25 12.29
N HIS A 123 1.97 -13.80 11.98
CA HIS A 123 1.83 -15.18 11.56
C HIS A 123 0.82 -15.24 10.44
N VAL A 124 1.18 -15.92 9.37
CA VAL A 124 0.27 -16.22 8.27
C VAL A 124 0.40 -17.68 7.86
N ASN A 125 -0.73 -18.30 7.56
CA ASN A 125 -0.83 -19.61 6.97
C ASN A 125 -2.00 -19.67 5.99
N SER A 126 -2.27 -20.84 5.41
CA SER A 126 -3.31 -21.01 4.40
C SER A 126 -4.76 -20.76 4.87
N ARG A 127 -5.02 -20.55 6.14
CA ARG A 127 -6.39 -20.38 6.68
C ARG A 127 -6.60 -19.05 7.38
N PHE A 128 -5.62 -18.64 8.15
CA PHE A 128 -5.70 -17.39 8.92
C PHE A 128 -4.33 -16.71 9.01
N GLY A 129 -4.38 -15.43 9.30
CA GLY A 129 -3.18 -14.66 9.56
C GLY A 129 -3.46 -13.49 10.49
N TRP A 130 -2.43 -13.02 11.15
CA TRP A 130 -2.46 -11.80 11.95
C TRP A 130 -1.10 -11.13 11.94
N SER A 131 -1.09 -9.81 12.13
CA SER A 131 0.12 -8.99 12.16
C SER A 131 -0.04 -7.85 13.14
N PHE A 132 0.92 -7.69 14.05
CA PHE A 132 1.04 -6.54 14.92
C PHE A 132 2.20 -5.66 14.44
N PHE A 133 1.97 -4.36 14.29
CA PHE A 133 2.92 -3.43 13.68
C PHE A 133 2.88 -2.05 14.31
N SER A 134 3.97 -1.30 14.14
CA SER A 134 4.04 0.13 14.41
C SER A 134 4.87 0.79 13.34
N ASN A 135 4.37 1.87 12.76
CA ASN A 135 5.13 2.67 11.80
C ASN A 135 4.97 4.16 12.04
N GLY A 136 5.99 4.90 11.68
CA GLY A 136 6.03 6.35 11.71
C GLY A 136 6.33 6.90 10.33
N LEU A 137 5.65 7.98 9.97
CA LEU A 137 5.86 8.71 8.74
C LEU A 137 6.15 10.17 9.07
N VAL A 138 7.14 10.72 8.39
CA VAL A 138 7.41 12.15 8.31
C VAL A 138 7.54 12.50 6.84
N ASP A 139 6.60 13.29 6.35
CA ASP A 139 6.56 13.77 4.98
C ASP A 139 6.30 15.27 5.00
N PHE A 140 7.24 16.03 4.46
CA PHE A 140 7.17 17.49 4.37
C PHE A 140 7.37 17.91 2.92
N GLN A 141 6.44 18.72 2.42
CA GLN A 141 6.51 19.26 1.09
C GLN A 141 6.31 20.77 1.12
N VAL A 142 7.30 21.52 0.67
CA VAL A 142 7.23 22.97 0.57
C VAL A 142 6.68 23.33 -0.81
N ARG A 143 5.47 23.88 -0.83
CA ARG A 143 4.76 24.30 -2.05
C ARG A 143 4.72 25.82 -2.18
N ASN A 144 4.59 26.28 -3.41
CA ASN A 144 4.43 27.69 -3.80
C ASN A 144 5.59 28.59 -3.36
N PRO A 145 6.54 28.94 -4.29
CA PRO A 145 7.70 29.76 -3.97
C PRO A 145 7.36 31.22 -3.64
N ILE A 146 6.14 31.71 -4.00
CA ILE A 146 5.74 33.08 -3.78
C ILE A 146 5.16 33.30 -2.38
N ILE A 147 4.27 32.38 -1.96
CA ILE A 147 3.70 32.34 -0.61
C ILE A 147 3.85 30.89 -0.13
N PRO A 148 5.00 30.54 0.41
CA PRO A 148 5.27 29.17 0.79
C PRO A 148 4.27 28.65 1.83
N TYR A 149 3.80 27.43 1.62
CA TYR A 149 3.12 26.65 2.64
C TYR A 149 3.74 25.27 2.73
N LEU A 150 3.70 24.72 3.91
CA LEU A 150 4.26 23.41 4.24
C LEU A 150 3.10 22.40 4.30
N GLU A 151 3.06 21.48 3.36
CA GLU A 151 2.22 20.26 3.50
C GLU A 151 2.95 19.31 4.43
N THR A 152 2.35 19.04 5.59
CA THR A 152 2.98 18.27 6.65
C THR A 152 2.15 17.04 6.93
N LYS A 153 2.73 15.86 6.73
CA LYS A 153 2.21 14.59 7.24
C LYS A 153 3.24 14.03 8.21
N ALA A 154 2.91 14.04 9.49
CA ALA A 154 3.77 13.46 10.51
C ALA A 154 2.91 12.68 11.49
N TYR A 155 3.08 11.36 11.51
CA TYR A 155 2.32 10.51 12.42
C TYR A 155 3.10 9.27 12.85
N VAL A 156 2.69 8.74 13.98
CA VAL A 156 3.02 7.39 14.43
C VAL A 156 1.73 6.62 14.54
N GLN A 157 1.71 5.41 14.00
CA GLN A 157 0.56 4.53 14.14
C GLN A 157 0.99 3.15 14.61
N THR A 158 0.11 2.52 15.39
CA THR A 158 0.26 1.14 15.86
C THR A 158 -1.02 0.40 15.54
N GLY A 159 -0.91 -0.82 15.06
CA GLY A 159 -2.09 -1.55 14.61
C GLY A 159 -1.97 -3.05 14.72
N LEU A 160 -3.13 -3.65 14.64
CA LEU A 160 -3.35 -5.10 14.50
C LEU A 160 -4.15 -5.33 13.23
N ALA A 161 -3.65 -6.21 12.37
CA ALA A 161 -4.38 -6.74 11.23
C ALA A 161 -4.62 -8.23 11.44
N GLY A 162 -5.78 -8.73 11.03
CA GLY A 162 -6.11 -10.15 11.07
C GLY A 162 -7.00 -10.53 9.91
N GLY A 163 -6.98 -11.82 9.52
CA GLY A 163 -7.82 -12.30 8.44
C GLY A 163 -7.94 -13.80 8.40
N MET A 164 -8.95 -14.26 7.66
CA MET A 164 -9.23 -15.66 7.39
C MET A 164 -9.60 -15.85 5.93
N ALA A 165 -9.31 -17.03 5.37
CA ALA A 165 -9.67 -17.34 4.00
C ALA A 165 -10.15 -18.80 3.85
N TRP A 166 -11.00 -19.01 2.86
CA TRP A 166 -11.62 -20.27 2.50
C TRP A 166 -11.55 -20.51 1.01
N SER A 167 -11.36 -21.76 0.61
CA SER A 167 -11.40 -22.19 -0.79
C SER A 167 -12.70 -22.89 -1.11
N PHE A 168 -13.20 -22.64 -2.30
CA PHE A 168 -14.39 -23.21 -2.90
C PHE A 168 -14.08 -23.71 -4.32
N LEU A 169 -15.02 -24.40 -4.95
CA LEU A 169 -14.92 -24.89 -6.34
C LEU A 169 -13.62 -25.67 -6.57
N ASP A 170 -13.39 -26.67 -5.73
CA ASP A 170 -12.19 -27.53 -5.79
C ASP A 170 -10.87 -26.71 -5.82
N PHE A 171 -10.79 -25.70 -4.95
CA PHE A 171 -9.67 -24.76 -4.80
C PHE A 171 -9.47 -23.75 -5.94
N GLN A 172 -10.42 -23.63 -6.86
CA GLN A 172 -10.35 -22.61 -7.90
C GLN A 172 -10.76 -21.21 -7.41
N LEU A 173 -11.58 -21.11 -6.35
CA LEU A 173 -12.07 -19.84 -5.83
C LEU A 173 -11.72 -19.69 -4.36
N ASP A 174 -10.92 -18.67 -4.05
CA ASP A 174 -10.57 -18.31 -2.69
C ASP A 174 -11.29 -17.03 -2.28
N LEU A 175 -11.90 -17.06 -1.11
CA LEU A 175 -12.55 -15.92 -0.48
C LEU A 175 -11.82 -15.60 0.81
N GLY A 176 -11.55 -14.32 1.05
CA GLY A 176 -10.89 -13.85 2.27
C GLY A 176 -11.62 -12.69 2.91
N LEU A 177 -11.64 -12.67 4.23
CA LEU A 177 -12.09 -11.57 5.05
C LEU A 177 -10.96 -11.15 5.99
N GLY A 178 -10.80 -9.85 6.14
CA GLY A 178 -9.81 -9.27 7.02
C GLY A 178 -10.37 -8.13 7.84
N VAL A 179 -9.59 -7.70 8.80
CA VAL A 179 -9.91 -6.57 9.66
C VAL A 179 -8.61 -5.89 10.09
N LYS A 180 -8.66 -4.56 10.17
CA LYS A 180 -7.59 -3.74 10.70
C LYS A 180 -8.10 -2.87 11.82
N LEU A 181 -7.38 -2.85 12.94
CA LEU A 181 -7.57 -1.91 14.04
C LEU A 181 -6.28 -1.10 14.15
N VAL A 182 -6.37 0.20 13.96
CA VAL A 182 -5.21 1.09 13.90
C VAL A 182 -5.44 2.29 14.78
N GLN A 183 -4.50 2.58 15.66
CA GLN A 183 -4.41 3.83 16.40
C GLN A 183 -3.34 4.70 15.77
N ARG A 184 -3.69 5.90 15.34
CA ARG A 184 -2.77 6.88 14.75
C ARG A 184 -2.76 8.15 15.59
N SER A 185 -1.55 8.65 15.85
CA SER A 185 -1.30 9.92 16.53
C SER A 185 -0.43 10.78 15.64
N GLY A 186 -0.88 11.98 15.31
CA GLY A 186 -0.11 12.85 14.43
C GLY A 186 -0.90 14.01 13.83
N ILE A 187 -0.39 14.50 12.73
CA ILE A 187 -0.93 15.61 11.96
C ILE A 187 -0.80 15.34 10.45
N ASP A 188 -1.82 15.73 9.70
CA ASP A 188 -1.82 15.77 8.23
C ASP A 188 -2.54 17.06 7.82
N THR A 189 -1.77 18.12 7.55
CA THR A 189 -2.33 19.45 7.33
C THR A 189 -1.38 20.33 6.53
N LYS A 190 -1.95 21.44 6.01
CA LYS A 190 -1.20 22.49 5.36
C LYS A 190 -0.96 23.62 6.36
N LEU A 191 0.30 23.95 6.58
CA LEU A 191 0.73 25.04 7.46
C LEU A 191 1.30 26.18 6.61
N HIS A 192 0.78 27.38 6.79
CA HIS A 192 1.41 28.57 6.19
C HIS A 192 2.70 28.93 6.95
N ILE A 193 3.68 29.50 6.27
CA ILE A 193 4.93 29.96 6.91
C ILE A 193 4.70 30.95 8.05
N PHE A 194 3.58 31.68 8.03
CA PHE A 194 3.17 32.61 9.10
C PHE A 194 2.30 31.92 10.19
N ASP A 195 2.14 30.59 10.15
CA ASP A 195 1.45 29.87 11.22
C ASP A 195 2.31 29.94 12.49
N GLU A 196 1.66 30.22 13.62
CA GLU A 196 2.35 30.35 14.90
C GLU A 196 3.18 29.12 15.29
N ALA A 197 2.80 27.93 14.83
CA ALA A 197 3.55 26.70 15.08
C ALA A 197 4.85 26.65 14.28
N ILE A 198 4.86 27.20 13.04
CA ILE A 198 6.06 27.31 12.22
C ILE A 198 6.97 28.40 12.78
N ILE A 199 6.43 29.57 13.16
CA ILE A 199 7.20 30.65 13.78
C ILE A 199 7.89 30.16 15.04
N GLU A 200 7.15 29.48 15.96
CA GLU A 200 7.75 28.93 17.19
C GLU A 200 8.87 27.91 16.88
N PHE A 201 8.67 27.09 15.83
CA PHE A 201 9.66 26.09 15.46
C PHE A 201 10.93 26.71 14.89
N THR A 202 10.80 27.74 14.03
CA THR A 202 11.94 28.39 13.37
C THR A 202 12.69 29.35 14.27
N GLU A 203 11.98 30.16 15.08
CA GLU A 203 12.62 31.19 15.93
C GLU A 203 13.08 30.62 17.26
N ASP A 204 12.24 29.83 17.93
CA ASP A 204 12.49 29.31 19.28
C ASP A 204 13.02 27.87 19.31
N GLN A 205 13.04 27.17 18.18
CA GLN A 205 13.34 25.73 18.07
C GLN A 205 12.45 24.87 18.99
N LYS A 206 11.22 25.32 19.23
CA LYS A 206 10.22 24.63 20.05
C LYS A 206 9.13 24.04 19.19
N THR A 207 8.58 22.93 19.64
CA THR A 207 7.50 22.20 18.94
C THR A 207 6.18 22.23 19.70
N THR A 208 6.05 23.07 20.73
CA THR A 208 4.91 23.05 21.66
C THR A 208 3.58 23.35 20.95
N LYS A 209 3.56 24.34 20.07
CA LYS A 209 2.35 24.68 19.30
C LYS A 209 2.05 23.66 18.23
N LEU A 210 3.07 23.08 17.60
CA LEU A 210 2.90 22.00 16.63
C LEU A 210 2.32 20.74 17.31
N GLN A 211 2.86 20.36 18.47
CA GLN A 211 2.36 19.22 19.27
C GLN A 211 0.90 19.38 19.70
N LYS A 212 0.44 20.58 20.00
CA LYS A 212 -0.97 20.86 20.32
C LYS A 212 -1.92 20.61 19.16
N LYS A 213 -1.44 20.62 17.92
CA LYS A 213 -2.23 20.30 16.73
C LYS A 213 -2.34 18.78 16.49
N PHE A 214 -1.54 17.96 17.17
CA PHE A 214 -1.57 16.51 17.03
C PHE A 214 -2.85 15.93 17.63
N THR A 215 -3.45 15.00 16.92
CA THR A 215 -4.59 14.22 17.39
C THR A 215 -4.25 12.76 17.46
N SER A 216 -4.89 12.04 18.37
CA SER A 216 -4.78 10.60 18.50
C SER A 216 -6.16 9.98 18.37
N LYS A 217 -6.33 9.03 17.46
CA LYS A 217 -7.59 8.33 17.25
C LYS A 217 -7.35 6.89 16.82
N ALA A 218 -8.19 5.99 17.34
CA ALA A 218 -8.31 4.64 16.85
C ALA A 218 -9.38 4.57 15.77
N ALA A 219 -9.11 3.80 14.72
CA ALA A 219 -10.04 3.51 13.64
C ALA A 219 -10.00 2.02 13.31
N PHE A 220 -11.10 1.53 12.78
CA PHE A 220 -11.34 0.14 12.43
C PHE A 220 -11.87 0.05 11.03
N ALA A 221 -11.37 -0.91 10.23
CA ALA A 221 -11.89 -1.17 8.91
C ALA A 221 -11.83 -2.67 8.58
N PRO A 222 -12.90 -3.26 8.05
CA PRO A 222 -12.85 -4.59 7.45
C PRO A 222 -12.25 -4.54 6.05
N ASP A 223 -11.76 -5.70 5.60
CA ASP A 223 -11.26 -5.97 4.27
C ASP A 223 -11.94 -7.21 3.69
N ALA A 224 -12.03 -7.28 2.37
CA ALA A 224 -12.51 -8.45 1.67
C ALA A 224 -11.66 -8.73 0.43
N GLY A 225 -11.51 -10.00 0.09
CA GLY A 225 -10.73 -10.41 -1.06
C GLY A 225 -11.28 -11.64 -1.75
N VAL A 226 -11.00 -11.72 -3.04
CA VAL A 226 -11.33 -12.85 -3.89
C VAL A 226 -10.14 -13.15 -4.78
N ILE A 227 -9.81 -14.42 -4.94
CA ILE A 227 -8.83 -14.91 -5.91
C ILE A 227 -9.47 -16.05 -6.69
N TYR A 228 -9.32 -16.01 -7.99
CA TYR A 228 -9.70 -17.10 -8.88
C TYR A 228 -8.49 -17.68 -9.57
N HIS A 229 -8.29 -18.99 -9.41
CA HIS A 229 -7.21 -19.77 -10.00
C HIS A 229 -7.72 -20.44 -11.28
N PHE A 230 -7.07 -20.15 -12.39
CA PHE A 230 -7.33 -20.85 -13.63
C PHE A 230 -6.55 -22.17 -13.67
N ASP A 231 -7.01 -23.07 -14.52
CA ASP A 231 -6.28 -24.33 -14.74
C ASP A 231 -4.87 -24.04 -15.26
N SER A 232 -3.91 -24.80 -14.72
CA SER A 232 -2.51 -24.66 -15.11
C SER A 232 -2.31 -24.91 -16.61
N TYR A 233 -1.57 -24.05 -17.29
CA TYR A 233 -1.27 -24.14 -18.69
C TYR A 233 0.23 -23.95 -18.94
N HIS A 234 0.90 -24.96 -19.48
CA HIS A 234 2.35 -24.92 -19.80
C HIS A 234 3.23 -24.40 -18.64
N ASN A 235 3.07 -24.95 -17.43
CA ASN A 235 3.76 -24.53 -16.20
C ASN A 235 3.44 -23.08 -15.74
N MET A 236 2.37 -22.51 -16.25
CA MET A 236 1.81 -21.25 -15.76
C MET A 236 0.64 -21.53 -14.83
N GLU A 237 0.57 -20.82 -13.73
CA GLU A 237 -0.56 -20.80 -12.81
C GLU A 237 -1.21 -19.40 -12.81
N PRO A 238 -2.04 -19.10 -13.82
CA PRO A 238 -2.63 -17.77 -13.92
C PRO A 238 -3.73 -17.60 -12.89
N ILE A 239 -3.71 -16.46 -12.21
CA ILE A 239 -4.73 -16.07 -11.22
C ILE A 239 -5.22 -14.66 -11.48
N VAL A 240 -6.47 -14.42 -11.11
CA VAL A 240 -7.11 -13.10 -11.07
C VAL A 240 -7.56 -12.83 -9.65
N ALA A 241 -7.27 -11.66 -9.15
CA ALA A 241 -7.59 -11.25 -7.80
C ALA A 241 -8.37 -9.94 -7.78
N PHE A 242 -9.28 -9.83 -6.81
CA PHE A 242 -9.98 -8.61 -6.49
C PHE A 242 -9.89 -8.38 -4.98
N SER A 243 -9.63 -7.15 -4.54
CA SER A 243 -9.64 -6.81 -3.13
C SER A 243 -10.35 -5.50 -2.85
N LEU A 244 -11.05 -5.48 -1.73
CA LEU A 244 -11.62 -4.29 -1.08
C LEU A 244 -10.84 -4.09 0.20
N GLN A 245 -10.08 -3.00 0.27
CA GLN A 245 -9.28 -2.66 1.43
C GLN A 245 -9.89 -1.47 2.18
N ASN A 246 -9.84 -1.54 3.50
CA ASN A 246 -10.31 -0.47 4.40
C ASN A 246 -11.78 -0.08 4.13
N ILE A 247 -12.70 -1.04 4.10
CA ILE A 247 -14.11 -0.81 3.83
C ILE A 247 -14.68 0.18 4.86
N GLY A 248 -15.29 1.25 4.35
CA GLY A 248 -15.76 2.39 5.16
C GLY A 248 -14.71 3.46 5.42
N GLY A 249 -13.44 3.20 5.11
CA GLY A 249 -12.32 4.10 5.34
C GLY A 249 -11.86 4.17 6.80
N LEU A 250 -10.64 4.59 7.01
CA LEU A 250 -10.06 4.87 8.32
C LEU A 250 -9.89 6.38 8.46
N ASP A 251 -10.59 7.01 9.40
CA ASP A 251 -10.55 8.45 9.64
C ASP A 251 -9.87 8.74 10.98
N PHE A 252 -8.71 9.38 10.93
CA PHE A 252 -7.89 9.76 12.09
C PHE A 252 -8.00 11.27 12.42
N ILE A 253 -9.06 11.93 11.94
CA ILE A 253 -9.30 13.38 12.12
C ILE A 253 -8.16 14.19 11.47
N VAL A 254 -7.40 14.95 12.29
CA VAL A 254 -6.29 15.77 11.82
C VAL A 254 -5.07 14.93 11.41
N ALA A 255 -4.95 13.68 11.89
CA ALA A 255 -3.87 12.78 11.51
C ALA A 255 -4.13 12.04 10.17
N GLY A 256 -5.07 12.57 9.36
CA GLY A 256 -5.35 12.13 8.00
C GLY A 256 -6.37 11.01 7.89
N LYS A 257 -6.62 10.59 6.66
CA LYS A 257 -7.57 9.53 6.31
C LYS A 257 -6.91 8.49 5.41
N VAL A 258 -7.35 7.24 5.54
CA VAL A 258 -7.06 6.18 4.58
C VAL A 258 -8.37 5.71 4.00
N PRO A 259 -8.69 6.06 2.75
CA PRO A 259 -9.95 5.71 2.13
C PRO A 259 -10.05 4.21 1.83
N MET A 260 -11.27 3.75 1.59
CA MET A 260 -11.51 2.44 1.02
C MET A 260 -10.94 2.39 -0.40
N THR A 261 -10.22 1.33 -0.74
CA THR A 261 -9.72 1.11 -2.10
C THR A 261 -10.22 -0.21 -2.67
N MET A 262 -10.50 -0.19 -3.98
CA MET A 262 -10.84 -1.36 -4.78
C MET A 262 -9.68 -1.65 -5.71
N ASN A 263 -9.14 -2.87 -5.67
CA ASN A 263 -8.01 -3.24 -6.49
C ASN A 263 -8.32 -4.53 -7.27
N ILE A 264 -7.86 -4.58 -8.50
CA ILE A 264 -7.88 -5.79 -9.32
C ILE A 264 -6.46 -6.10 -9.77
N GLY A 265 -6.10 -7.37 -9.74
CA GLY A 265 -4.77 -7.82 -10.15
C GLY A 265 -4.83 -9.14 -10.89
N VAL A 266 -3.83 -9.36 -11.70
CA VAL A 266 -3.55 -10.65 -12.35
C VAL A 266 -2.12 -11.03 -12.05
N SER A 267 -1.85 -12.30 -11.85
CA SER A 267 -0.48 -12.80 -11.76
C SER A 267 -0.39 -14.22 -12.31
N THR A 268 0.83 -14.62 -12.61
CA THR A 268 1.16 -16.01 -12.92
C THR A 268 2.54 -16.32 -12.37
N GLU A 269 2.69 -17.50 -11.81
CA GLU A 269 3.97 -18.07 -11.40
C GLU A 269 4.39 -19.11 -12.47
N LEU A 270 5.67 -19.05 -12.85
CA LEU A 270 6.30 -20.01 -13.73
C LEU A 270 7.44 -20.67 -12.97
N GLU A 271 7.37 -21.97 -12.83
CA GLU A 271 8.41 -22.76 -12.17
C GLU A 271 9.39 -23.33 -13.21
N PHE A 272 10.65 -23.08 -12.98
CA PHE A 272 11.77 -23.65 -13.72
C PHE A 272 12.65 -24.46 -12.77
N ASN A 273 13.58 -25.22 -13.31
CA ASN A 273 14.46 -26.07 -12.52
C ASN A 273 15.34 -25.25 -11.55
N GLY A 274 14.81 -24.96 -10.34
CA GLY A 274 15.46 -24.20 -9.26
C GLY A 274 15.28 -22.69 -9.33
N PHE A 275 14.43 -22.18 -10.24
CA PHE A 275 14.08 -20.79 -10.36
C PHE A 275 12.57 -20.64 -10.52
N ASP A 276 12.01 -19.65 -9.88
CA ASP A 276 10.62 -19.26 -10.03
C ASP A 276 10.56 -17.85 -10.60
N MET A 277 9.60 -17.61 -11.49
CA MET A 277 9.32 -16.28 -12.03
C MET A 277 7.87 -15.93 -11.79
N ILE A 278 7.64 -14.82 -11.13
CA ILE A 278 6.30 -14.26 -10.91
C ILE A 278 6.13 -13.04 -11.83
N LEU A 279 5.07 -13.04 -12.61
CA LEU A 279 4.62 -11.88 -13.39
C LEU A 279 3.33 -11.38 -12.76
N ALA A 280 3.24 -10.08 -12.52
CA ALA A 280 2.06 -9.47 -11.90
C ALA A 280 1.71 -8.14 -12.57
N ALA A 281 0.40 -7.87 -12.65
CA ALA A 281 -0.13 -6.57 -13.07
C ALA A 281 -1.38 -6.25 -12.27
N ASP A 282 -1.44 -5.04 -11.71
CA ASP A 282 -2.56 -4.55 -10.92
C ASP A 282 -3.10 -3.24 -11.52
N TYR A 283 -4.38 -3.06 -11.36
CA TYR A 283 -5.01 -1.75 -11.39
C TYR A 283 -5.51 -1.43 -9.98
N ARG A 284 -4.88 -0.47 -9.33
CA ARG A 284 -5.18 -0.09 -7.95
C ARG A 284 -6.13 1.10 -7.91
N ASP A 285 -6.99 1.10 -6.88
CA ASP A 285 -7.99 2.16 -6.65
C ASP A 285 -8.94 2.39 -7.84
N LEU A 286 -9.66 1.34 -8.24
CA LEU A 286 -10.65 1.34 -9.33
C LEU A 286 -11.72 2.45 -9.19
N ALA A 287 -12.06 2.84 -7.95
CA ALA A 287 -13.09 3.83 -7.67
C ALA A 287 -12.53 5.26 -7.58
N ASP A 288 -11.22 5.43 -7.80
CA ASP A 288 -10.51 6.70 -7.59
C ASP A 288 -10.84 7.35 -6.23
N SER A 289 -10.93 6.53 -5.21
CA SER A 289 -11.31 6.95 -3.86
C SER A 289 -10.28 7.87 -3.21
N GLN A 290 -9.06 7.90 -3.77
CA GLN A 290 -7.97 8.77 -3.35
C GLN A 290 -7.86 10.05 -4.19
N GLY A 291 -8.76 10.25 -5.16
CA GLY A 291 -8.83 11.47 -5.97
C GLY A 291 -7.64 11.66 -6.91
N MET A 292 -7.09 10.55 -7.43
CA MET A 292 -5.90 10.54 -8.26
C MET A 292 -6.16 10.86 -9.72
N ILE A 293 -7.43 10.90 -10.15
CA ILE A 293 -7.83 11.20 -11.53
C ILE A 293 -8.00 12.71 -11.68
N SER A 294 -7.18 13.32 -12.49
CA SER A 294 -7.28 14.74 -12.82
C SER A 294 -8.42 15.00 -13.80
N LYS A 295 -9.09 16.15 -13.66
CA LYS A 295 -10.16 16.58 -14.56
C LYS A 295 -9.67 16.62 -16.02
N GLY A 296 -10.18 15.71 -16.86
CA GLY A 296 -10.08 15.77 -18.31
C GLY A 296 -9.08 14.84 -18.98
N ASN A 297 -8.15 14.21 -18.24
CA ASN A 297 -7.32 13.12 -18.74
C ASN A 297 -7.54 11.89 -17.87
N ILE A 298 -7.87 10.77 -18.49
CA ILE A 298 -8.01 9.49 -17.81
C ILE A 298 -6.61 9.04 -17.38
N MET A 299 -6.26 9.33 -16.14
CA MET A 299 -4.94 9.04 -15.60
C MET A 299 -4.86 7.62 -15.08
N THR A 300 -5.24 6.68 -15.94
CA THR A 300 -5.08 5.26 -15.69
C THR A 300 -3.63 4.87 -15.41
N GLU A 301 -2.65 5.60 -15.97
CA GLU A 301 -1.25 5.27 -15.82
C GLU A 301 -0.79 5.23 -14.36
N ARG A 302 -1.25 6.15 -13.51
CA ARG A 302 -0.87 6.20 -12.09
C ARG A 302 -1.33 4.95 -11.33
N ASN A 303 -2.47 4.38 -11.71
CA ASN A 303 -3.08 3.25 -11.04
C ASN A 303 -2.63 1.89 -11.60
N ILE A 304 -1.96 1.87 -12.77
CA ILE A 304 -1.39 0.67 -13.36
C ILE A 304 -0.06 0.34 -12.69
N LYS A 305 0.06 -0.88 -12.19
CA LYS A 305 1.25 -1.43 -11.58
C LYS A 305 1.64 -2.69 -12.32
N ILE A 306 2.92 -2.84 -12.64
CA ILE A 306 3.42 -4.03 -13.34
C ILE A 306 4.71 -4.47 -12.64
N GLY A 307 4.86 -5.78 -12.43
CA GLY A 307 6.02 -6.31 -11.74
C GLY A 307 6.44 -7.67 -12.25
N VAL A 308 7.73 -7.93 -12.10
CA VAL A 308 8.36 -9.24 -12.29
C VAL A 308 9.29 -9.52 -11.13
N GLU A 309 9.25 -10.74 -10.63
CA GLU A 309 10.18 -11.27 -9.64
C GLU A 309 10.82 -12.55 -10.18
N PHE A 310 12.13 -12.66 -10.05
CA PHE A 310 12.87 -13.88 -10.26
C PHE A 310 13.42 -14.35 -8.92
N GLY A 311 13.00 -15.54 -8.49
CA GLY A 311 13.44 -16.19 -7.27
C GLY A 311 14.35 -17.36 -7.57
N TRP A 312 15.42 -17.48 -6.80
CA TRP A 312 16.32 -18.61 -6.85
C TRP A 312 16.26 -19.39 -5.54
N GLN A 313 16.12 -20.70 -5.65
CA GLN A 313 16.10 -21.66 -4.55
C GLN A 313 15.06 -21.33 -3.48
N LYS A 314 13.84 -21.87 -3.66
CA LYS A 314 12.73 -21.73 -2.70
C LYS A 314 13.07 -22.44 -1.39
N LEU A 315 12.92 -21.75 -0.28
CA LEU A 315 13.19 -22.25 1.06
C LEU A 315 11.92 -22.87 1.67
N PHE A 316 12.11 -23.58 2.79
CA PHE A 316 11.01 -24.25 3.50
C PHE A 316 9.91 -23.32 4.03
N ASN A 317 10.20 -22.02 4.16
CA ASN A 317 9.21 -20.98 4.54
C ASN A 317 8.55 -20.29 3.34
N GLY A 318 8.73 -20.80 2.13
CA GLY A 318 8.16 -20.26 0.89
C GLY A 318 8.90 -19.07 0.30
N HIS A 319 9.84 -18.46 1.01
CA HIS A 319 10.68 -17.41 0.47
C HIS A 319 11.83 -17.98 -0.36
N HIS A 320 12.37 -17.19 -1.28
CA HIS A 320 13.57 -17.57 -2.04
C HIS A 320 14.83 -17.18 -1.27
N LEU A 321 15.91 -17.95 -1.47
CA LEU A 321 17.23 -17.63 -0.94
C LEU A 321 17.68 -16.24 -1.45
N ILE A 322 17.53 -16.02 -2.76
CA ILE A 322 17.78 -14.74 -3.42
C ILE A 322 16.62 -14.46 -4.38
N SER A 323 16.17 -13.21 -4.42
CA SER A 323 15.25 -12.74 -5.46
C SER A 323 15.72 -11.41 -6.02
N ILE A 324 15.43 -11.19 -7.29
CA ILE A 324 15.56 -9.89 -7.95
C ILE A 324 14.23 -9.49 -8.54
N ARG A 325 13.95 -8.20 -8.53
CA ARG A 325 12.66 -7.65 -8.94
C ARG A 325 12.85 -6.44 -9.81
N ALA A 326 11.93 -6.29 -10.75
CA ALA A 326 11.76 -5.06 -11.51
C ALA A 326 10.27 -4.80 -11.68
N GLY A 327 9.91 -3.53 -11.80
CA GLY A 327 8.51 -3.18 -11.97
C GLY A 327 8.33 -1.75 -12.45
N ARG A 328 7.06 -1.41 -12.65
CA ARG A 328 6.61 -0.08 -13.00
C ARG A 328 5.45 0.33 -12.09
N ASN A 329 5.66 1.41 -11.35
CA ASN A 329 4.68 2.04 -10.47
C ASN A 329 4.09 3.26 -11.17
N GLY A 330 2.99 3.08 -11.90
CA GLY A 330 2.46 4.12 -12.76
C GLY A 330 3.48 4.51 -13.83
N PRO A 331 3.92 5.79 -13.91
CA PRO A 331 4.89 6.24 -14.90
C PRO A 331 6.34 5.84 -14.56
N TYR A 332 6.63 5.42 -13.33
CA TYR A 332 8.00 5.27 -12.83
C TYR A 332 8.45 3.82 -12.71
N ASN A 333 9.75 3.59 -12.92
CA ASN A 333 10.35 2.27 -12.77
C ASN A 333 10.74 1.99 -11.32
N SER A 334 10.73 0.71 -10.96
CA SER A 334 11.20 0.22 -9.68
C SER A 334 12.11 -0.99 -9.86
N VAL A 335 13.02 -1.17 -8.92
CA VAL A 335 13.88 -2.34 -8.84
C VAL A 335 14.04 -2.77 -7.38
N GLY A 336 14.27 -4.04 -7.16
CA GLY A 336 14.49 -4.55 -5.81
C GLY A 336 15.24 -5.87 -5.82
N TRP A 337 15.71 -6.25 -4.66
CA TRP A 337 16.27 -7.56 -4.40
C TRP A 337 16.01 -8.01 -2.97
N SER A 338 16.07 -9.30 -2.74
CA SER A 338 16.07 -9.84 -1.38
C SER A 338 17.03 -11.00 -1.24
N MET A 339 17.46 -11.22 0.00
CA MET A 339 18.27 -12.36 0.42
C MET A 339 17.70 -12.89 1.74
N ASN A 340 17.52 -14.19 1.82
CA ASN A 340 17.02 -14.87 3.00
C ASN A 340 18.02 -15.95 3.43
N LEU A 341 18.65 -15.76 4.58
CA LEU A 341 19.67 -16.67 5.12
C LEU A 341 19.35 -16.97 6.58
N PHE A 342 19.16 -18.26 6.91
CA PHE A 342 18.97 -18.73 8.29
C PHE A 342 17.88 -18.01 9.08
N GLY A 343 16.80 -17.61 8.41
CA GLY A 343 15.70 -16.85 9.02
C GLY A 343 15.89 -15.33 9.02
N PHE A 344 17.06 -14.82 8.66
CA PHE A 344 17.24 -13.39 8.41
C PHE A 344 16.92 -13.09 6.95
N LYS A 345 15.92 -12.22 6.76
CA LYS A 345 15.52 -11.73 5.43
C LYS A 345 15.92 -10.26 5.32
N VAL A 346 16.61 -9.92 4.25
CA VAL A 346 16.92 -8.54 3.88
C VAL A 346 16.23 -8.26 2.56
N ASP A 347 15.41 -7.21 2.54
CA ASP A 347 14.76 -6.70 1.32
C ASP A 347 15.24 -5.28 1.03
N PHE A 348 15.44 -5.01 -0.24
CA PHE A 348 15.80 -3.69 -0.75
C PHE A 348 14.90 -3.34 -1.93
N ALA A 349 14.48 -2.08 -2.01
CA ALA A 349 13.82 -1.53 -3.18
C ALA A 349 14.25 -0.08 -3.43
N LYS A 350 14.44 0.25 -4.71
CA LYS A 350 14.52 1.62 -5.20
C LYS A 350 13.36 1.83 -6.16
N TYR A 351 12.53 2.83 -5.88
CA TYR A 351 11.30 3.09 -6.60
C TYR A 351 10.98 4.58 -6.55
N SER A 352 9.94 4.99 -7.26
CA SER A 352 9.46 6.36 -7.22
C SER A 352 7.96 6.41 -7.02
N GLU A 353 7.50 7.44 -6.32
CA GLU A 353 6.09 7.76 -6.14
C GLU A 353 5.73 9.06 -6.86
N GLU A 354 4.48 9.13 -7.31
CA GLU A 354 3.90 10.35 -7.86
C GLU A 354 3.33 11.19 -6.72
N ILE A 355 3.89 12.33 -6.48
CA ILE A 355 3.43 13.28 -5.46
C ILE A 355 2.81 14.55 -6.06
N GLY A 356 2.72 14.62 -7.39
CA GLY A 356 2.05 15.66 -8.15
C GLY A 356 0.54 15.41 -8.33
N GLY A 357 -0.12 16.31 -9.03
CA GLY A 357 -1.55 16.25 -9.33
C GLY A 357 -1.91 15.34 -10.51
N TYR A 358 -0.94 14.93 -11.33
CA TYR A 358 -1.13 14.02 -12.46
C TYR A 358 0.11 13.15 -12.67
N ALA A 359 -0.03 12.03 -13.41
CA ALA A 359 1.07 11.09 -13.61
C ALA A 359 2.23 11.69 -14.37
N GLY A 360 3.45 11.53 -13.83
CA GLY A 360 4.68 12.09 -14.39
C GLY A 360 4.90 13.56 -14.10
N GLU A 361 4.13 14.17 -13.20
CA GLU A 361 4.29 15.57 -12.83
C GLU A 361 5.43 15.78 -11.85
N LEU A 362 5.45 15.02 -10.76
CA LEU A 362 6.44 15.20 -9.71
C LEU A 362 6.88 13.87 -9.13
N GLU A 363 8.05 13.42 -9.57
CA GLU A 363 8.68 12.19 -9.14
C GLU A 363 9.35 12.35 -7.78
N ASP A 364 9.01 11.51 -6.82
CA ASP A 364 9.70 11.36 -5.54
C ASP A 364 10.45 10.03 -5.50
N LYS A 365 11.77 10.08 -5.64
CA LYS A 365 12.65 8.91 -5.66
C LYS A 365 12.93 8.43 -4.25
N ARG A 366 12.55 7.19 -3.97
CA ARG A 366 12.65 6.58 -2.64
C ARG A 366 13.52 5.33 -2.64
N THR A 367 14.19 5.14 -1.53
CA THR A 367 14.96 3.93 -1.23
C THR A 367 14.38 3.30 0.04
N SER A 368 14.10 2.00 -0.01
CA SER A 368 13.61 1.22 1.12
C SER A 368 14.57 0.08 1.45
N LEU A 369 14.78 -0.15 2.73
CA LEU A 369 15.55 -1.26 3.26
C LEU A 369 14.79 -1.91 4.41
N GLN A 370 14.68 -3.24 4.40
CA GLN A 370 14.10 -4.03 5.48
C GLN A 370 15.08 -5.10 5.93
N VAL A 371 15.14 -5.31 7.24
CA VAL A 371 15.75 -6.48 7.84
C VAL A 371 14.70 -7.12 8.74
N SER A 372 14.45 -8.40 8.55
CA SER A 372 13.45 -9.15 9.32
C SER A 372 13.94 -10.52 9.71
N LEU A 373 13.37 -11.04 10.81
CA LEU A 373 13.59 -12.38 11.31
C LEU A 373 12.32 -13.19 11.03
N ILE A 374 12.41 -14.12 10.07
CA ILE A 374 11.27 -14.87 9.51
C ILE A 374 11.60 -16.36 9.50
N PHE A 375 10.64 -17.17 9.96
CA PHE A 375 10.70 -18.63 10.01
C PHE A 375 9.48 -19.28 9.37
#